data_d40898714dde15441933d86207e27438
#
_entry.id   d40898714dde15441933d86207e27438
#
_cell.length_a   1.000
_cell.length_b   1.000
_cell.length_c   1.000
_cell.angle_alpha   90.00
_cell.angle_beta   90.00
_cell.angle_gamma   90.00
#
_symmetry.space_group_name_H-M   'P 1'
#
loop_
_entity.id
_entity.type
_entity.pdbx_description
1 polymer ?
#
loop_
_entity_poly.entity_id
_entity_poly.type
_entity_poly.pdbx_seq_one_letter_code
_entity_poly.pdbx_strand_id
1 'polypeptide(L)'
;MKKHILSTAFRDTVPVMAGYVFLGFGFGILMQQSGFGVLWSGAMSLFIYAGSMQYVAVSLLTSGANLLTAAMTAFVVNARHLFYGISMVDAYKGTGKKKPYLIFGLTDETYSLVSQVHVPAGISKTSYCFWVTLFDHIYWVSGTLLGALTGALLPINSEGVEFALTALFVTIFVEQWLSTQKHGPAVIGVAATVLSLLIFGKDIFLIPTMVIIAACLTLMRKTGKEELHA
;
A
#
# COMPACT_ATOMS: atom_id res chain seq x y z
N MET A 1 -26.36 -17.30 2.20
CA MET A 1 -25.95 -15.89 2.10
C MET A 1 -24.55 -15.62 2.68
N LYS A 2 -24.28 -15.79 3.98
CA LYS A 2 -22.94 -15.52 4.56
C LYS A 2 -21.79 -16.34 3.92
N LYS A 3 -21.98 -17.63 3.67
CA LYS A 3 -20.95 -18.49 3.03
C LYS A 3 -20.58 -18.02 1.62
N HIS A 4 -21.54 -17.51 0.86
CA HIS A 4 -21.30 -17.01 -0.49
C HIS A 4 -20.43 -15.73 -0.49
N ILE A 5 -20.69 -14.80 0.45
CA ILE A 5 -19.89 -13.57 0.59
C ILE A 5 -18.44 -13.91 0.93
N LEU A 6 -18.23 -14.80 1.89
CA LEU A 6 -16.90 -15.23 2.33
C LEU A 6 -16.11 -15.89 1.19
N SER A 7 -16.74 -16.81 0.47
CA SER A 7 -16.12 -17.51 -0.66
C SER A 7 -15.76 -16.55 -1.81
N THR A 8 -16.64 -15.58 -2.12
CA THR A 8 -16.37 -14.58 -3.15
C THR A 8 -15.19 -13.69 -2.74
N ALA A 9 -15.23 -13.12 -1.53
CA ALA A 9 -14.14 -12.28 -1.03
C ALA A 9 -12.81 -13.04 -0.98
N PHE A 10 -12.82 -14.28 -0.51
CA PHE A 10 -11.60 -15.11 -0.48
C PHE A 10 -11.03 -15.34 -1.89
N ARG A 11 -11.87 -15.72 -2.85
CA ARG A 11 -11.43 -15.95 -4.23
C ARG A 11 -10.82 -14.71 -4.86
N ASP A 12 -11.43 -13.54 -4.63
CA ASP A 12 -10.98 -12.28 -5.20
C ASP A 12 -9.67 -11.77 -4.57
N THR A 13 -9.38 -12.19 -3.31
CA THR A 13 -8.14 -11.83 -2.60
C THR A 13 -6.99 -12.81 -2.83
N VAL A 14 -7.19 -13.97 -3.49
CA VAL A 14 -6.12 -14.95 -3.75
C VAL A 14 -4.90 -14.35 -4.46
N PRO A 15 -5.03 -13.48 -5.49
CA PRO A 15 -3.87 -12.85 -6.10
C PRO A 15 -3.09 -11.97 -5.12
N VAL A 16 -3.80 -11.21 -4.27
CA VAL A 16 -3.20 -10.36 -3.23
C VAL A 16 -2.52 -11.21 -2.16
N MET A 17 -3.10 -12.37 -1.80
CA MET A 17 -2.53 -13.30 -0.83
C MET A 17 -1.10 -13.70 -1.19
N ALA A 18 -0.83 -14.06 -2.45
CA ALA A 18 0.50 -14.45 -2.87
C ALA A 18 1.52 -13.33 -2.66
N GLY A 19 1.20 -12.10 -3.08
CA GLY A 19 2.04 -10.92 -2.88
C GLY A 19 2.24 -10.58 -1.39
N TYR A 20 1.17 -10.55 -0.62
CA TYR A 20 1.21 -10.18 0.80
C TYR A 20 1.95 -11.19 1.67
N VAL A 21 1.75 -12.47 1.45
CA VAL A 21 2.50 -13.51 2.19
C VAL A 21 3.99 -13.43 1.85
N PHE A 22 4.33 -13.26 0.58
CA PHE A 22 5.72 -13.15 0.15
C PHE A 22 6.41 -11.90 0.70
N LEU A 23 5.80 -10.73 0.55
CA LEU A 23 6.36 -9.47 1.04
C LEU A 23 6.34 -9.40 2.57
N GLY A 24 5.26 -9.83 3.20
CA GLY A 24 5.23 -9.94 4.66
C GLY A 24 6.33 -10.84 5.19
N PHE A 25 6.58 -11.97 4.53
CA PHE A 25 7.67 -12.88 4.88
C PHE A 25 9.04 -12.18 4.79
N GLY A 26 9.30 -11.45 3.70
CA GLY A 26 10.50 -10.64 3.55
C GLY A 26 10.64 -9.58 4.66
N PHE A 27 9.54 -8.85 4.98
CA PHE A 27 9.53 -7.89 6.07
C PHE A 27 9.85 -8.54 7.43
N GLY A 28 9.27 -9.72 7.71
CA GLY A 28 9.53 -10.46 8.94
C GLY A 28 11.00 -10.85 9.09
N ILE A 29 11.65 -11.35 8.03
CA ILE A 29 13.08 -11.64 8.02
C ILE A 29 13.88 -10.37 8.29
N LEU A 30 13.59 -9.28 7.59
CA LEU A 30 14.29 -8.00 7.74
C LEU A 30 14.21 -7.48 9.19
N MET A 31 13.02 -7.52 9.79
CA MET A 31 12.81 -7.14 11.20
C MET A 31 13.65 -7.99 12.16
N GLN A 32 13.65 -9.30 11.95
CA GLN A 32 14.44 -10.24 12.80
C GLN A 32 15.92 -9.94 12.71
N GLN A 33 16.46 -9.73 11.51
CA GLN A 33 17.88 -9.43 11.28
C GLN A 33 18.28 -8.05 11.81
N SER A 34 17.32 -7.11 11.83
CA SER A 34 17.50 -5.79 12.42
C SER A 34 17.40 -5.80 13.96
N GLY A 35 17.24 -6.97 14.58
CA GLY A 35 17.21 -7.14 16.04
C GLY A 35 15.85 -6.89 16.70
N PHE A 36 14.78 -6.68 15.95
CA PHE A 36 13.47 -6.35 16.52
C PHE A 36 12.63 -7.58 16.91
N GLY A 37 12.95 -8.76 16.38
CA GLY A 37 12.30 -10.01 16.76
C GLY A 37 10.84 -10.16 16.32
N VAL A 38 10.29 -11.35 16.57
CA VAL A 38 8.95 -11.77 16.13
C VAL A 38 7.83 -10.91 16.71
N LEU A 39 7.94 -10.52 17.99
CA LEU A 39 6.90 -9.74 18.68
C LEU A 39 6.71 -8.36 18.04
N TRP A 40 7.79 -7.64 17.78
CA TRP A 40 7.73 -6.33 17.15
C TRP A 40 7.32 -6.41 15.70
N SER A 41 7.77 -7.43 14.97
CA SER A 41 7.34 -7.69 13.60
C SER A 41 5.82 -7.89 13.52
N GLY A 42 5.27 -8.73 14.39
CA GLY A 42 3.83 -8.97 14.48
C GLY A 42 3.04 -7.74 14.92
N ALA A 43 3.53 -7.00 15.91
CA ALA A 43 2.88 -5.77 16.39
C ALA A 43 2.82 -4.71 15.29
N MET A 44 3.91 -4.47 14.56
CA MET A 44 3.93 -3.54 13.44
C MET A 44 2.94 -3.95 12.34
N SER A 45 2.90 -5.22 11.98
CA SER A 45 1.99 -5.72 10.95
C SER A 45 0.53 -5.65 11.36
N LEU A 46 0.23 -5.85 12.65
CA LEU A 46 -1.13 -5.81 13.18
C LEU A 46 -1.66 -4.38 13.38
N PHE A 47 -0.83 -3.45 13.85
CA PHE A 47 -1.28 -2.13 14.29
C PHE A 47 -0.90 -0.99 13.34
N ILE A 48 0.15 -1.14 12.53
CA ILE A 48 0.55 -0.14 11.52
C ILE A 48 -0.04 -0.50 10.16
N TYR A 49 0.14 -1.74 9.73
CA TYR A 49 -0.42 -2.31 8.50
C TYR A 49 -0.22 -1.40 7.26
N ALA A 50 0.98 -0.88 7.09
CA ALA A 50 1.38 -0.02 5.97
C ALA A 50 2.67 -0.55 5.35
N GLY A 51 2.57 -1.59 4.53
CA GLY A 51 3.67 -2.42 4.04
C GLY A 51 4.93 -1.64 3.65
N SER A 52 4.83 -0.72 2.69
CA SER A 52 5.97 0.09 2.26
C SER A 52 6.56 0.95 3.39
N MET A 53 5.69 1.55 4.23
CA MET A 53 6.16 2.34 5.38
C MET A 53 6.82 1.45 6.44
N GLN A 54 6.37 0.21 6.62
CA GLN A 54 6.98 -0.73 7.55
C GLN A 54 8.43 -1.06 7.14
N TYR A 55 8.69 -1.29 5.87
CA TYR A 55 10.06 -1.49 5.36
C TYR A 55 10.93 -0.24 5.58
N VAL A 56 10.43 0.94 5.25
CA VAL A 56 11.14 2.20 5.50
C VAL A 56 11.36 2.43 7.00
N ALA A 57 10.40 2.05 7.84
CA ALA A 57 10.51 2.18 9.29
C ALA A 57 11.67 1.35 9.87
N VAL A 58 12.00 0.20 9.30
CA VAL A 58 13.17 -0.58 9.74
C VAL A 58 14.44 0.27 9.57
N SER A 59 14.62 0.89 8.41
CA SER A 59 15.79 1.76 8.16
C SER A 59 15.81 2.98 9.09
N LEU A 60 14.66 3.60 9.37
CA LEU A 60 14.57 4.72 10.32
C LEU A 60 14.91 4.30 11.75
N LEU A 61 14.45 3.13 12.18
CA LEU A 61 14.72 2.59 13.52
C LEU A 61 16.18 2.21 13.69
N THR A 62 16.78 1.54 12.68
CA THR A 62 18.19 1.10 12.74
C THR A 62 19.17 2.25 12.63
N SER A 63 18.82 3.32 11.90
CA SER A 63 19.65 4.54 11.81
C SER A 63 19.50 5.47 13.01
N GLY A 64 18.57 5.20 13.93
CA GLY A 64 18.30 6.11 15.04
C GLY A 64 17.70 7.44 14.62
N ALA A 65 16.92 7.47 13.53
CA ALA A 65 16.30 8.67 13.02
C ALA A 65 15.45 9.37 14.09
N ASN A 66 15.49 10.71 14.14
CA ASN A 66 14.69 11.47 15.09
C ASN A 66 13.19 11.40 14.73
N LEU A 67 12.33 11.67 15.73
CA LEU A 67 10.87 11.58 15.57
C LEU A 67 10.32 12.48 14.46
N LEU A 68 10.90 13.65 14.23
CA LEU A 68 10.44 14.57 13.19
C LEU A 68 10.72 13.97 11.80
N THR A 69 11.93 13.47 11.58
CA THR A 69 12.29 12.77 10.34
C THR A 69 11.38 11.57 10.11
N ALA A 70 11.15 10.75 11.13
CA ALA A 70 10.26 9.61 11.03
C ALA A 70 8.82 10.01 10.68
N ALA A 71 8.28 11.06 11.33
CA ALA A 71 6.94 11.57 11.05
C ALA A 71 6.80 12.14 9.63
N MET A 72 7.78 12.93 9.18
CA MET A 72 7.78 13.48 7.83
C MET A 72 7.88 12.38 6.77
N THR A 73 8.76 11.40 6.96
CA THR A 73 8.89 10.26 6.06
C THR A 73 7.60 9.44 6.03
N ALA A 74 7.01 9.16 7.19
CA ALA A 74 5.74 8.44 7.27
C ALA A 74 4.62 9.19 6.55
N PHE A 75 4.52 10.50 6.72
CA PHE A 75 3.54 11.33 6.03
C PHE A 75 3.72 11.26 4.52
N VAL A 76 4.95 11.43 4.03
CA VAL A 76 5.26 11.43 2.59
C VAL A 76 4.99 10.06 1.96
N VAL A 77 5.50 8.99 2.55
CA VAL A 77 5.31 7.61 2.03
C VAL A 77 3.84 7.22 2.01
N ASN A 78 3.08 7.61 3.04
CA ASN A 78 1.66 7.26 3.16
C ASN A 78 0.70 8.31 2.55
N ALA A 79 1.18 9.42 1.97
CA ALA A 79 0.33 10.48 1.43
C ALA A 79 -0.69 9.99 0.38
N ARG A 80 -0.38 8.91 -0.35
CA ARG A 80 -1.30 8.25 -1.29
C ARG A 80 -2.59 7.77 -0.62
N HIS A 81 -2.55 7.38 0.67
CA HIS A 81 -3.74 6.95 1.40
C HIS A 81 -4.76 8.08 1.61
N LEU A 82 -4.34 9.36 1.56
CA LEU A 82 -5.26 10.49 1.57
C LEU A 82 -6.17 10.48 0.32
N PHE A 83 -5.59 10.18 -0.84
CA PHE A 83 -6.36 10.09 -2.09
C PHE A 83 -7.30 8.89 -2.10
N TYR A 84 -6.87 7.74 -1.59
CA TYR A 84 -7.74 6.57 -1.42
C TYR A 84 -8.88 6.87 -0.46
N GLY A 85 -8.57 7.49 0.68
CA GLY A 85 -9.56 7.91 1.66
C GLY A 85 -10.63 8.82 1.07
N ILE A 86 -10.22 9.86 0.31
CA ILE A 86 -11.13 10.79 -0.35
C ILE A 86 -12.04 10.06 -1.36
N SER A 87 -11.49 9.18 -2.18
CA SER A 87 -12.27 8.45 -3.20
C SER A 87 -13.24 7.45 -2.59
N MET A 88 -12.98 6.94 -1.38
CA MET A 88 -13.80 5.95 -0.70
C MET A 88 -14.81 6.54 0.30
N VAL A 89 -14.86 7.88 0.47
CA VAL A 89 -15.80 8.54 1.39
C VAL A 89 -17.23 8.11 1.14
N ASP A 90 -17.68 8.17 -0.11
CA ASP A 90 -19.06 7.80 -0.46
C ASP A 90 -19.29 6.29 -0.41
N ALA A 91 -18.30 5.50 -0.82
CA ALA A 91 -18.40 4.04 -0.79
C ALA A 91 -18.52 3.47 0.63
N TYR A 92 -17.95 4.17 1.63
CA TYR A 92 -17.99 3.77 3.04
C TYR A 92 -19.07 4.49 3.85
N LYS A 93 -19.95 5.30 3.20
CA LYS A 93 -21.16 5.81 3.86
C LYS A 93 -22.07 4.64 4.26
N GLY A 94 -22.59 4.69 5.47
CA GLY A 94 -23.54 3.68 5.96
C GLY A 94 -22.92 2.34 6.38
N THR A 95 -21.59 2.19 6.39
CA THR A 95 -20.93 0.95 6.83
C THR A 95 -20.93 0.74 8.36
N GLY A 96 -21.41 1.73 9.11
CA GLY A 96 -21.61 1.66 10.56
C GLY A 96 -20.32 1.39 11.33
N LYS A 97 -20.39 0.47 12.31
CA LYS A 97 -19.26 0.13 13.20
C LYS A 97 -18.05 -0.49 12.48
N LYS A 98 -18.20 -0.93 11.24
CA LYS A 98 -17.08 -1.48 10.44
C LYS A 98 -16.22 -0.38 9.81
N LYS A 99 -16.71 0.86 9.72
CA LYS A 99 -16.06 1.97 9.03
C LYS A 99 -14.61 2.23 9.51
N PRO A 100 -14.30 2.32 10.81
CA PRO A 100 -12.92 2.56 11.25
C PRO A 100 -11.94 1.50 10.77
N TYR A 101 -12.34 0.22 10.81
CA TYR A 101 -11.51 -0.88 10.34
C TYR A 101 -11.31 -0.86 8.81
N LEU A 102 -12.37 -0.55 8.06
CA LEU A 102 -12.28 -0.43 6.61
C LEU A 102 -11.37 0.73 6.17
N ILE A 103 -11.33 1.82 6.94
CA ILE A 103 -10.42 2.95 6.68
C ILE A 103 -8.99 2.56 7.05
N PHE A 104 -8.78 1.94 8.19
CA PHE A 104 -7.47 1.47 8.66
C PHE A 104 -6.85 0.48 7.68
N GLY A 105 -7.61 -0.49 7.19
CA GLY A 105 -7.14 -1.55 6.30
C GLY A 105 -7.15 -1.20 4.81
N LEU A 106 -7.28 0.08 4.44
CA LEU A 106 -7.32 0.52 3.05
C LEU A 106 -5.91 0.67 2.49
N THR A 107 -5.28 -0.42 2.14
CA THR A 107 -3.99 -0.48 1.43
C THR A 107 -4.18 -0.32 -0.08
N ASP A 108 -3.08 -0.27 -0.85
CA ASP A 108 -3.10 -0.15 -2.31
C ASP A 108 -3.88 -1.30 -2.96
N GLU A 109 -3.60 -2.52 -2.52
CA GLU A 109 -4.19 -3.75 -3.06
C GLU A 109 -5.66 -3.87 -2.62
N THR A 110 -5.95 -3.63 -1.35
CA THR A 110 -7.34 -3.61 -0.85
C THR A 110 -8.15 -2.56 -1.60
N TYR A 111 -7.60 -1.35 -1.82
CA TYR A 111 -8.25 -0.30 -2.61
C TYR A 111 -8.54 -0.76 -4.04
N SER A 112 -7.60 -1.43 -4.70
CA SER A 112 -7.79 -1.92 -6.06
C SER A 112 -8.97 -2.88 -6.16
N LEU A 113 -9.16 -3.74 -5.16
CA LEU A 113 -10.26 -4.71 -5.10
C LEU A 113 -11.61 -4.07 -4.78
N VAL A 114 -11.66 -3.09 -3.85
CA VAL A 114 -12.94 -2.57 -3.34
C VAL A 114 -13.45 -1.33 -4.06
N SER A 115 -12.58 -0.55 -4.74
CA SER A 115 -12.95 0.71 -5.39
C SER A 115 -13.83 0.50 -6.61
N GLN A 116 -13.56 -0.51 -7.43
CA GLN A 116 -14.26 -0.76 -8.69
C GLN A 116 -15.18 -2.01 -8.63
N VAL A 117 -15.36 -2.58 -7.44
CA VAL A 117 -16.09 -3.84 -7.33
C VAL A 117 -17.58 -3.71 -7.68
N HIS A 118 -18.02 -4.52 -8.63
CA HIS A 118 -19.41 -4.83 -8.88
C HIS A 118 -19.80 -6.05 -8.06
N VAL A 119 -20.31 -5.80 -6.85
CA VAL A 119 -20.71 -6.90 -5.95
C VAL A 119 -21.93 -7.60 -6.54
N PRO A 120 -21.91 -8.93 -6.69
CA PRO A 120 -23.04 -9.67 -7.22
C PRO A 120 -24.34 -9.38 -6.46
N ALA A 121 -25.48 -9.43 -7.17
CA ALA A 121 -26.79 -9.21 -6.57
C ALA A 121 -27.01 -10.12 -5.34
N GLY A 122 -27.54 -9.54 -4.25
CA GLY A 122 -27.79 -10.25 -2.99
C GLY A 122 -26.59 -10.27 -2.01
N ILE A 123 -25.42 -9.72 -2.37
CA ILE A 123 -24.28 -9.56 -1.47
C ILE A 123 -24.22 -8.13 -0.93
N SER A 124 -24.13 -7.98 0.39
CA SER A 124 -23.90 -6.68 1.01
C SER A 124 -22.49 -6.17 0.71
N LYS A 125 -22.38 -5.02 0.03
CA LYS A 125 -21.09 -4.36 -0.30
C LYS A 125 -20.24 -4.15 0.96
N THR A 126 -20.84 -3.67 2.04
CA THR A 126 -20.14 -3.47 3.33
C THR A 126 -19.54 -4.77 3.87
N SER A 127 -20.26 -5.88 3.76
CA SER A 127 -19.77 -7.17 4.24
C SER A 127 -18.68 -7.73 3.34
N TYR A 128 -18.80 -7.53 2.04
CA TYR A 128 -17.77 -7.91 1.08
C TYR A 128 -16.46 -7.12 1.35
N CYS A 129 -16.52 -5.79 1.40
CA CYS A 129 -15.34 -4.97 1.71
C CYS A 129 -14.69 -5.37 3.04
N PHE A 130 -15.50 -5.67 4.07
CA PHE A 130 -14.98 -6.12 5.36
C PHE A 130 -14.19 -7.43 5.26
N TRP A 131 -14.69 -8.42 4.53
CA TRP A 131 -13.99 -9.69 4.38
C TRP A 131 -12.75 -9.58 3.51
N VAL A 132 -12.78 -8.79 2.44
CA VAL A 132 -11.58 -8.48 1.63
C VAL A 132 -10.51 -7.85 2.52
N THR A 133 -10.82 -6.76 3.22
CA THR A 133 -9.87 -6.09 4.12
C THR A 133 -9.33 -7.03 5.21
N LEU A 134 -10.17 -7.89 5.77
CA LEU A 134 -9.75 -8.83 6.82
C LEU A 134 -8.83 -9.91 6.27
N PHE A 135 -9.11 -10.46 5.09
CA PHE A 135 -8.24 -11.46 4.47
C PHE A 135 -6.88 -10.87 4.12
N ASP A 136 -6.84 -9.71 3.49
CA ASP A 136 -5.60 -9.02 3.14
C ASP A 136 -4.75 -8.74 4.40
N HIS A 137 -5.38 -8.28 5.48
CA HIS A 137 -4.70 -8.06 6.75
C HIS A 137 -4.15 -9.36 7.35
N ILE A 138 -4.92 -10.45 7.34
CA ILE A 138 -4.46 -11.76 7.80
C ILE A 138 -3.28 -12.25 6.98
N TYR A 139 -3.30 -12.10 5.65
CA TYR A 139 -2.20 -12.53 4.79
C TYR A 139 -0.90 -11.79 5.12
N TRP A 140 -0.97 -10.47 5.30
CA TRP A 140 0.18 -9.66 5.67
C TRP A 140 0.77 -10.06 7.02
N VAL A 141 -0.07 -10.14 8.05
CA VAL A 141 0.34 -10.53 9.40
C VAL A 141 0.92 -11.94 9.42
N SER A 142 0.26 -12.89 8.74
CA SER A 142 0.73 -14.28 8.66
C SER A 142 2.07 -14.38 7.96
N GLY A 143 2.24 -13.72 6.81
CA GLY A 143 3.52 -13.65 6.10
C GLY A 143 4.62 -13.08 6.99
N THR A 144 4.37 -11.96 7.66
CA THR A 144 5.32 -11.34 8.58
C THR A 144 5.74 -12.26 9.72
N LEU A 145 4.79 -12.89 10.37
CA LEU A 145 5.10 -13.81 11.48
C LEU A 145 5.90 -15.02 11.01
N LEU A 146 5.52 -15.60 9.87
CA LEU A 146 6.27 -16.71 9.26
C LEU A 146 7.70 -16.29 8.92
N GLY A 147 7.88 -15.12 8.32
CA GLY A 147 9.20 -14.59 7.98
C GLY A 147 10.07 -14.31 9.21
N ALA A 148 9.50 -13.68 10.23
CA ALA A 148 10.21 -13.39 11.47
C ALA A 148 10.61 -14.67 12.24
N LEU A 149 9.72 -15.66 12.30
CA LEU A 149 10.03 -16.98 12.89
C LEU A 149 11.09 -17.71 12.10
N THR A 150 11.01 -17.71 10.78
CA THR A 150 12.01 -18.36 9.92
C THR A 150 13.36 -17.67 10.04
N GLY A 151 13.40 -16.33 10.06
CA GLY A 151 14.63 -15.55 10.29
C GLY A 151 15.24 -15.74 11.68
N ALA A 152 14.43 -16.12 12.69
CA ALA A 152 14.92 -16.47 14.03
C ALA A 152 15.55 -17.87 14.11
N LEU A 153 15.05 -18.79 13.28
CA LEU A 153 15.48 -20.21 13.31
C LEU A 153 16.60 -20.53 12.32
N LEU A 154 16.68 -19.78 11.23
CA LEU A 154 17.63 -20.04 10.15
C LEU A 154 18.52 -18.81 9.90
N PRO A 155 19.84 -19.00 9.69
CA PRO A 155 20.73 -17.92 9.28
C PRO A 155 20.46 -17.58 7.81
N ILE A 156 19.39 -16.82 7.54
CA ILE A 156 19.03 -16.39 6.19
C ILE A 156 19.79 -15.11 5.87
N ASN A 157 20.44 -15.05 4.71
CA ASN A 157 21.01 -13.80 4.21
C ASN A 157 19.88 -12.88 3.70
N SER A 158 19.83 -11.65 4.20
CA SER A 158 18.84 -10.64 3.78
C SER A 158 19.25 -9.89 2.52
N GLU A 159 20.42 -10.15 1.97
CA GLU A 159 20.81 -9.57 0.69
C GLU A 159 19.72 -9.87 -0.35
N GLY A 160 19.08 -8.83 -0.87
CA GLY A 160 17.96 -8.96 -1.81
C GLY A 160 16.57 -8.82 -1.23
N VAL A 161 16.35 -8.86 0.10
CA VAL A 161 15.02 -8.58 0.68
C VAL A 161 14.60 -7.14 0.40
N GLU A 162 15.53 -6.19 0.46
CA GLU A 162 15.27 -4.79 0.08
C GLU A 162 14.91 -4.66 -1.41
N PHE A 163 15.47 -5.53 -2.26
CA PHE A 163 15.10 -5.59 -3.67
C PHE A 163 13.65 -6.04 -3.88
N ALA A 164 13.09 -6.87 -3.00
CA ALA A 164 11.70 -7.33 -3.10
C ALA A 164 10.72 -6.16 -3.07
N LEU A 165 10.99 -5.13 -2.24
CA LEU A 165 10.18 -3.92 -2.20
C LEU A 165 10.27 -3.13 -3.52
N THR A 166 11.47 -2.98 -4.05
CA THR A 166 11.67 -2.32 -5.36
C THR A 166 10.97 -3.10 -6.47
N ALA A 167 11.10 -4.42 -6.48
CA ALA A 167 10.43 -5.29 -7.44
C ALA A 167 8.91 -5.18 -7.34
N LEU A 168 8.34 -5.08 -6.14
CA LEU A 168 6.91 -4.84 -5.94
C LEU A 168 6.46 -3.54 -6.61
N PHE A 169 7.13 -2.42 -6.33
CA PHE A 169 6.74 -1.14 -6.93
C PHE A 169 6.88 -1.14 -8.45
N VAL A 170 7.93 -1.77 -8.99
CA VAL A 170 8.08 -1.94 -10.43
C VAL A 170 6.93 -2.79 -11.00
N THR A 171 6.56 -3.88 -10.34
CA THR A 171 5.46 -4.74 -10.78
C THR A 171 4.13 -3.99 -10.78
N ILE A 172 3.82 -3.26 -9.70
CA ILE A 172 2.60 -2.43 -9.62
C ILE A 172 2.59 -1.37 -10.72
N PHE A 173 3.72 -0.72 -10.96
CA PHE A 173 3.83 0.26 -12.04
C PHE A 173 3.58 -0.35 -13.43
N VAL A 174 4.19 -1.50 -13.70
CA VAL A 174 4.01 -2.23 -14.97
C VAL A 174 2.56 -2.70 -15.13
N GLU A 175 1.95 -3.23 -14.07
CA GLU A 175 0.56 -3.66 -14.09
C GLU A 175 -0.39 -2.49 -14.38
N GLN A 176 -0.20 -1.35 -13.71
CA GLN A 176 -0.97 -0.14 -13.98
C GLN A 176 -0.74 0.38 -15.40
N TRP A 177 0.50 0.33 -15.90
CA TRP A 177 0.81 0.71 -17.28
C TRP A 177 0.07 -0.16 -18.30
N LEU A 178 0.10 -1.48 -18.11
CA LEU A 178 -0.57 -2.43 -19.01
C LEU A 178 -2.11 -2.36 -18.93
N SER A 179 -2.67 -2.06 -17.77
CA SER A 179 -4.12 -1.99 -17.56
C SER A 179 -4.76 -0.69 -18.02
N THR A 180 -3.98 0.35 -18.32
CA THR A 180 -4.46 1.70 -18.62
C THR A 180 -4.08 2.11 -20.05
N GLN A 181 -5.03 2.67 -20.80
CA GLN A 181 -4.75 3.26 -22.12
C GLN A 181 -4.20 4.70 -22.04
N LYS A 182 -4.34 5.35 -20.89
CA LYS A 182 -3.91 6.74 -20.66
C LYS A 182 -2.62 6.78 -19.84
N HIS A 183 -1.47 6.78 -20.49
CA HIS A 183 -0.17 6.76 -19.83
C HIS A 183 0.34 8.14 -19.37
N GLY A 184 -0.37 9.22 -19.68
CA GLY A 184 0.02 10.59 -19.31
C GLY A 184 0.34 10.78 -17.83
N PRO A 185 -0.52 10.34 -16.89
CA PRO A 185 -0.22 10.44 -15.47
C PRO A 185 1.05 9.69 -15.03
N ALA A 186 1.30 8.51 -15.60
CA ALA A 186 2.50 7.72 -15.30
C ALA A 186 3.78 8.42 -15.81
N VAL A 187 3.74 8.95 -17.04
CA VAL A 187 4.86 9.70 -17.62
C VAL A 187 5.17 10.96 -16.81
N ILE A 188 4.14 11.70 -16.38
CA ILE A 188 4.29 12.86 -15.49
C ILE A 188 4.92 12.45 -14.17
N GLY A 189 4.46 11.35 -13.58
CA GLY A 189 5.02 10.82 -12.35
C GLY A 189 6.52 10.53 -12.46
N VAL A 190 6.93 9.81 -13.50
CA VAL A 190 8.34 9.48 -13.75
C VAL A 190 9.15 10.74 -14.02
N ALA A 191 8.68 11.61 -14.92
CA ALA A 191 9.39 12.84 -15.28
C ALA A 191 9.57 13.78 -14.06
N ALA A 192 8.50 13.99 -13.28
CA ALA A 192 8.55 14.80 -12.07
C ALA A 192 9.53 14.22 -11.03
N THR A 193 9.56 12.88 -10.89
CA THR A 193 10.48 12.20 -9.97
C THR A 193 11.93 12.41 -10.39
N VAL A 194 12.25 12.17 -11.67
CA VAL A 194 13.60 12.32 -12.20
C VAL A 194 14.07 13.79 -12.08
N LEU A 195 13.23 14.74 -12.48
CA LEU A 195 13.55 16.16 -12.38
C LEU A 195 13.77 16.61 -10.92
N SER A 196 12.89 16.19 -10.03
CA SER A 196 13.03 16.53 -8.61
C SER A 196 14.27 15.89 -7.99
N LEU A 197 14.61 14.67 -8.37
CA LEU A 197 15.83 14.00 -7.91
C LEU A 197 17.10 14.74 -8.37
N LEU A 198 17.11 15.21 -9.62
CA LEU A 198 18.25 15.97 -10.18
C LEU A 198 18.41 17.36 -9.55
N ILE A 199 17.29 18.03 -9.22
CA ILE A 199 17.30 19.41 -8.70
C ILE A 199 17.51 19.43 -7.19
N PHE A 200 16.81 18.59 -6.44
CA PHE A 200 16.77 18.61 -4.97
C PHE A 200 17.64 17.55 -4.30
N GLY A 201 18.19 16.61 -5.08
CA GLY A 201 18.99 15.50 -4.55
C GLY A 201 18.14 14.43 -3.84
N LYS A 202 18.80 13.32 -3.50
CA LYS A 202 18.14 12.10 -2.97
C LYS A 202 17.47 12.27 -1.61
N ASP A 203 17.83 13.28 -0.82
CA ASP A 203 17.36 13.42 0.55
C ASP A 203 16.02 14.19 0.63
N ILE A 204 15.73 15.07 -0.34
CA ILE A 204 14.57 16.00 -0.26
C ILE A 204 13.63 15.88 -1.46
N PHE A 205 13.97 15.14 -2.52
CA PHE A 205 13.22 15.13 -3.79
C PHE A 205 11.75 14.68 -3.65
N LEU A 206 11.41 13.88 -2.66
CA LEU A 206 10.10 13.27 -2.51
C LEU A 206 8.96 14.30 -2.37
N ILE A 207 9.13 15.29 -1.49
CA ILE A 207 8.09 16.31 -1.24
C ILE A 207 7.86 17.19 -2.50
N PRO A 208 8.88 17.77 -3.12
CA PRO A 208 8.72 18.49 -4.39
C PRO A 208 8.06 17.64 -5.49
N THR A 209 8.48 16.38 -5.63
CA THR A 209 7.88 15.45 -6.60
C THR A 209 6.37 15.32 -6.40
N MET A 210 5.92 15.10 -5.18
CA MET A 210 4.49 14.95 -4.87
C MET A 210 3.70 16.22 -5.18
N VAL A 211 4.25 17.39 -4.85
CA VAL A 211 3.61 18.68 -5.15
C VAL A 211 3.50 18.89 -6.66
N ILE A 212 4.58 18.62 -7.41
CA ILE A 212 4.61 18.77 -8.88
C ILE A 212 3.59 17.80 -9.51
N ILE A 213 3.58 16.53 -9.12
CA ILE A 213 2.62 15.55 -9.65
C ILE A 213 1.19 15.99 -9.36
N ALA A 214 0.88 16.37 -8.12
CA ALA A 214 -0.45 16.83 -7.74
C ALA A 214 -0.89 18.07 -8.54
N ALA A 215 -0.01 19.04 -8.71
CA ALA A 215 -0.28 20.24 -9.51
C ALA A 215 -0.52 19.89 -10.99
N CYS A 216 0.37 19.13 -11.61
CA CYS A 216 0.26 18.73 -13.03
C CYS A 216 -1.03 17.94 -13.31
N LEU A 217 -1.36 16.95 -12.47
CA LEU A 217 -2.56 16.14 -12.66
C LEU A 217 -3.84 16.95 -12.42
N THR A 218 -3.83 17.89 -11.47
CA THR A 218 -4.97 18.77 -11.22
C THR A 218 -5.22 19.72 -12.40
N LEU A 219 -4.16 20.29 -12.98
CA LEU A 219 -4.24 21.12 -14.17
C LEU A 219 -4.76 20.34 -15.37
N MET A 220 -4.22 19.13 -15.63
CA MET A 220 -4.71 18.26 -16.71
C MET A 220 -6.19 17.93 -16.57
N ARG A 221 -6.65 17.65 -15.35
CA ARG A 221 -8.07 17.36 -15.10
C ARG A 221 -8.97 18.57 -15.37
N LYS A 222 -8.48 19.78 -15.12
CA LYS A 222 -9.22 21.02 -15.37
C LYS A 222 -9.36 21.27 -16.87
N THR A 223 -8.27 21.15 -17.62
CA THR A 223 -8.26 21.30 -19.09
C THR A 223 -9.13 20.26 -19.79
N GLY A 224 -9.07 18.99 -19.39
CA GLY A 224 -9.93 17.95 -19.96
C GLY A 224 -11.42 18.08 -19.63
N LYS A 225 -11.79 18.86 -18.61
CA LYS A 225 -13.20 19.20 -18.33
C LYS A 225 -13.71 20.37 -19.17
N GLU A 226 -12.84 21.31 -19.50
CA GLU A 226 -13.17 22.45 -20.37
C GLU A 226 -13.41 22.00 -21.82
N GLU A 227 -12.67 21.02 -22.32
CA GLU A 227 -12.88 20.42 -23.64
C GLU A 227 -14.19 19.60 -23.77
N LEU A 228 -14.75 19.11 -22.66
CA LEU A 228 -16.02 18.35 -22.65
C LEU A 228 -17.25 19.28 -22.58
N HIS A 229 -17.08 20.57 -22.30
CA HIS A 229 -18.13 21.56 -22.17
C HIS A 229 -18.05 22.66 -23.25
N ALA A 230 -17.12 22.57 -24.19
CA ALA A 230 -16.99 23.37 -25.39
C ALA A 230 -17.47 22.59 -26.63
#